data_11060104c946245bb1c7fa2131f674d1
#
_entry.id   11060104c946245bb1c7fa2131f674d1
#
_cell.length_a   1.000
_cell.length_b   1.000
_cell.length_c   1.000
_cell.angle_alpha   90.00
_cell.angle_beta   90.00
_cell.angle_gamma   90.00
#
_symmetry.space_group_name_H-M   'P 1'
#
loop_
_entity.id
_entity.type
_entity.pdbx_description
1 polymer ?
#
loop_
_entity_poly.entity_id
_entity_poly.type
_entity_poly.pdbx_seq_one_letter_code
_entity_poly.pdbx_strand_id
1 'polypeptide(L)'
;MVAQERQEVAELIHQSTNSWYLANGKDAIFKGPPSEALLFCQVYEDLDPGCCLVAKCRISGRVAGSCFYHPRKTHVSLGIMNVSPDFFGQGIARSLLTKIIQIANDQSLPVRLVSSAQNLDSFSLYTRQGFSPIQAFQDMYLEVPEEGFHNEISGGFEIRKAQLSDVEEMVVLEKRISGIERAKDFKYFIENKRGIWNTLVCRGTNGTLLGFLGSVDH
;
A
#
# COMPACT_ATOMS: atom_id res chain seq x y z
N MET A 1 -11.48 11.07 5.16
CA MET A 1 -11.75 10.49 6.50
C MET A 1 -11.50 11.56 7.55
N VAL A 2 -12.37 11.67 8.54
CA VAL A 2 -12.13 12.51 9.72
C VAL A 2 -11.64 11.64 10.87
N ALA A 3 -11.05 12.26 11.92
CA ALA A 3 -10.44 11.50 13.02
C ALA A 3 -11.42 10.53 13.72
N GLN A 4 -12.69 10.92 13.86
CA GLN A 4 -13.73 10.10 14.47
C GLN A 4 -14.09 8.85 13.66
N GLU A 5 -13.83 8.85 12.34
CA GLU A 5 -14.12 7.71 11.45
C GLU A 5 -13.00 6.68 11.41
N ARG A 6 -11.83 7.02 11.95
CA ARG A 6 -10.63 6.18 11.84
C ARG A 6 -10.83 4.78 12.41
N GLN A 7 -11.51 4.68 13.54
CA GLN A 7 -11.81 3.40 14.17
C GLN A 7 -12.76 2.57 13.31
N GLU A 8 -13.85 3.16 12.81
CA GLU A 8 -14.80 2.46 11.92
C GLU A 8 -14.14 2.00 10.61
N VAL A 9 -13.23 2.80 10.06
CA VAL A 9 -12.46 2.42 8.84
C VAL A 9 -11.50 1.26 9.15
N ALA A 10 -10.84 1.24 10.31
CA ALA A 10 -10.00 0.12 10.71
C ALA A 10 -10.82 -1.17 10.89
N GLU A 11 -11.96 -1.09 11.53
CA GLU A 11 -12.90 -2.22 11.68
C GLU A 11 -13.38 -2.71 10.32
N LEU A 12 -13.69 -1.81 9.38
CA LEU A 12 -14.05 -2.15 8.01
C LEU A 12 -12.92 -2.88 7.29
N ILE A 13 -11.66 -2.41 7.39
CA ILE A 13 -10.50 -3.07 6.78
C ILE A 13 -10.37 -4.50 7.33
N HIS A 14 -10.39 -4.66 8.64
CA HIS A 14 -10.31 -5.95 9.30
C HIS A 14 -11.43 -6.91 8.84
N GLN A 15 -12.69 -6.47 8.94
CA GLN A 15 -13.85 -7.27 8.60
C GLN A 15 -13.88 -7.67 7.11
N SER A 16 -13.71 -6.71 6.21
CA SER A 16 -13.83 -6.97 4.77
C SER A 16 -12.70 -7.84 4.26
N THR A 17 -11.48 -7.65 4.76
CA THR A 17 -10.33 -8.48 4.40
C THR A 17 -10.54 -9.92 4.87
N ASN A 18 -10.83 -10.14 6.15
CA ASN A 18 -11.06 -11.47 6.68
C ASN A 18 -12.24 -12.17 5.99
N SER A 19 -13.34 -11.44 5.72
CA SER A 19 -14.49 -12.00 5.00
C SER A 19 -14.11 -12.52 3.62
N TRP A 20 -13.26 -11.80 2.88
CA TRP A 20 -12.80 -12.26 1.57
C TRP A 20 -11.91 -13.51 1.68
N TYR A 21 -10.97 -13.53 2.62
CA TYR A 21 -10.09 -14.69 2.81
C TYR A 21 -10.90 -15.94 3.16
N LEU A 22 -11.80 -15.85 4.14
CA LEU A 22 -12.67 -16.96 4.57
C LEU A 22 -13.60 -17.43 3.44
N ALA A 23 -14.20 -16.52 2.69
CA ALA A 23 -15.07 -16.86 1.55
C ALA A 23 -14.31 -17.57 0.41
N ASN A 24 -12.98 -17.43 0.34
CA ASN A 24 -12.13 -18.12 -0.64
C ASN A 24 -11.38 -19.33 -0.05
N GLY A 25 -11.84 -19.88 1.07
CA GLY A 25 -11.31 -21.10 1.69
C GLY A 25 -9.91 -20.93 2.29
N LYS A 26 -9.53 -19.68 2.65
CA LYS A 26 -8.27 -19.35 3.29
C LYS A 26 -8.51 -18.99 4.76
N ASP A 27 -7.45 -19.04 5.57
CA ASP A 27 -7.50 -18.53 6.94
C ASP A 27 -7.65 -17.01 6.97
N ALA A 28 -8.27 -16.50 8.03
CA ALA A 28 -8.30 -15.07 8.31
C ALA A 28 -6.88 -14.52 8.42
N ILE A 29 -6.61 -13.38 7.76
CA ILE A 29 -5.29 -12.76 7.80
C ILE A 29 -5.06 -11.99 9.11
N PHE A 30 -6.09 -11.29 9.59
CA PHE A 30 -6.08 -10.65 10.90
C PHE A 30 -6.58 -11.64 11.95
N LYS A 31 -5.71 -12.11 12.82
CA LYS A 31 -6.03 -13.08 13.89
C LYS A 31 -6.41 -12.41 15.22
N GLY A 32 -6.03 -11.17 15.39
CA GLY A 32 -6.31 -10.37 16.58
C GLY A 32 -7.53 -9.46 16.42
N PRO A 33 -7.69 -8.48 17.30
CA PRO A 33 -8.83 -7.57 17.31
C PRO A 33 -8.83 -6.60 16.12
N PRO A 34 -9.98 -6.00 15.76
CA PRO A 34 -10.06 -5.02 14.67
C PRO A 34 -9.11 -3.82 14.80
N SER A 35 -8.63 -3.53 16.01
CA SER A 35 -7.63 -2.48 16.26
C SER A 35 -6.26 -2.74 15.59
N GLU A 36 -5.94 -3.98 15.21
CA GLU A 36 -4.73 -4.28 14.43
C GLU A 36 -4.71 -3.52 13.10
N ALA A 37 -5.87 -3.40 12.45
CA ALA A 37 -5.97 -2.65 11.20
C ALA A 37 -5.86 -1.12 11.37
N LEU A 38 -5.83 -0.62 12.61
CA LEU A 38 -5.69 0.81 12.88
C LEU A 38 -4.32 1.35 12.41
N LEU A 39 -3.29 0.50 12.42
CA LEU A 39 -1.97 0.87 11.93
C LEU A 39 -2.00 1.33 10.47
N PHE A 40 -2.78 0.66 9.60
CA PHE A 40 -2.92 1.08 8.19
C PHE A 40 -3.49 2.49 8.08
N CYS A 41 -4.57 2.78 8.84
CA CYS A 41 -5.16 4.11 8.87
C CYS A 41 -4.16 5.18 9.34
N GLN A 42 -3.37 4.86 10.37
CA GLN A 42 -2.39 5.77 10.93
C GLN A 42 -1.23 6.05 9.96
N VAL A 43 -0.66 5.00 9.36
CA VAL A 43 0.45 5.13 8.41
C VAL A 43 0.02 5.92 7.18
N TYR A 44 -1.17 5.64 6.65
CA TYR A 44 -1.66 6.33 5.46
C TYR A 44 -2.01 7.80 5.74
N GLU A 45 -2.57 8.10 6.91
CA GLU A 45 -2.81 9.49 7.33
C GLU A 45 -1.51 10.25 7.62
N ASP A 46 -0.48 9.60 8.14
CA ASP A 46 0.85 10.22 8.30
C ASP A 46 1.46 10.55 6.93
N LEU A 47 1.36 9.62 5.98
CA LEU A 47 1.87 9.81 4.63
C LEU A 47 1.09 10.88 3.88
N ASP A 48 -0.22 10.81 3.87
CA ASP A 48 -1.08 11.68 3.05
C ASP A 48 -2.34 12.07 3.84
N PRO A 49 -2.24 13.06 4.74
CA PRO A 49 -3.35 13.50 5.56
C PRO A 49 -4.59 13.89 4.75
N GLY A 50 -5.75 13.35 5.11
CA GLY A 50 -7.02 13.63 4.44
C GLY A 50 -7.24 12.86 3.13
N CYS A 51 -6.28 12.06 2.67
CA CYS A 51 -6.38 11.29 1.43
C CYS A 51 -7.06 9.93 1.63
N CYS A 52 -8.24 9.93 2.28
CA CYS A 52 -9.11 8.78 2.40
C CYS A 52 -10.56 9.18 2.10
N LEU A 53 -11.15 8.57 1.09
CA LEU A 53 -12.58 8.68 0.81
C LEU A 53 -13.34 7.68 1.68
N VAL A 54 -14.49 8.12 2.22
CA VAL A 54 -15.38 7.28 3.03
C VAL A 54 -16.79 7.35 2.46
N ALA A 55 -17.37 6.19 2.19
CA ALA A 55 -18.76 6.03 1.81
C ALA A 55 -19.58 5.64 3.05
N LYS A 56 -20.68 6.35 3.31
CA LYS A 56 -21.57 6.07 4.44
C LYS A 56 -22.97 5.71 3.98
N CYS A 57 -23.58 4.77 4.67
CA CYS A 57 -24.99 4.46 4.50
C CYS A 57 -25.83 5.65 4.99
N ARG A 58 -26.70 6.19 4.15
CA ARG A 58 -27.53 7.37 4.51
C ARG A 58 -28.53 7.09 5.62
N ILE A 59 -28.97 5.85 5.76
CA ILE A 59 -29.99 5.45 6.74
C ILE A 59 -29.37 5.22 8.10
N SER A 60 -28.27 4.44 8.16
CA SER A 60 -27.66 4.03 9.44
C SER A 60 -26.48 4.91 9.88
N GLY A 61 -25.93 5.75 8.98
CA GLY A 61 -24.70 6.51 9.23
C GLY A 61 -23.41 5.67 9.22
N ARG A 62 -23.52 4.33 9.20
CA ARG A 62 -22.36 3.41 9.24
C ARG A 62 -21.45 3.57 8.03
N VAL A 63 -20.16 3.36 8.24
CA VAL A 63 -19.19 3.28 7.14
C VAL A 63 -19.49 2.03 6.29
N ALA A 64 -19.77 2.25 5.00
CA ALA A 64 -20.07 1.22 4.04
C ALA A 64 -18.88 0.87 3.14
N GLY A 65 -17.92 1.78 3.01
CA GLY A 65 -16.70 1.57 2.24
C GLY A 65 -15.69 2.69 2.47
N SER A 66 -14.44 2.40 2.21
CA SER A 66 -13.34 3.37 2.26
C SER A 66 -12.32 3.12 1.17
N CYS A 67 -11.58 4.16 0.77
CA CYS A 67 -10.45 4.05 -0.16
C CYS A 67 -9.42 5.09 0.18
N PHE A 68 -8.22 4.67 0.52
CA PHE A 68 -7.05 5.54 0.62
C PHE A 68 -6.46 5.79 -0.77
N TYR A 69 -5.86 6.96 -0.94
CA TYR A 69 -5.12 7.28 -2.14
C TYR A 69 -3.91 8.17 -1.81
N HIS A 70 -2.89 8.08 -2.62
CA HIS A 70 -1.60 8.72 -2.36
C HIS A 70 -1.16 9.50 -3.60
N PRO A 71 -1.37 10.82 -3.66
CA PRO A 71 -0.86 11.66 -4.73
C PRO A 71 0.68 11.66 -4.72
N ARG A 72 1.27 11.38 -5.88
CA ARG A 72 2.71 11.42 -6.12
C ARG A 72 2.98 12.27 -7.36
N LYS A 73 4.24 12.59 -7.59
CA LYS A 73 4.63 13.45 -8.72
C LYS A 73 4.24 12.88 -10.08
N THR A 74 4.27 11.56 -10.22
CA THR A 74 4.05 10.86 -11.50
C THR A 74 2.70 10.15 -11.60
N HIS A 75 1.96 10.02 -10.50
CA HIS A 75 0.71 9.27 -10.45
C HIS A 75 -0.07 9.51 -9.16
N VAL A 76 -1.32 9.10 -9.14
CA VAL A 76 -2.07 8.87 -7.91
C VAL A 76 -2.07 7.36 -7.63
N SER A 77 -1.48 6.96 -6.50
CA SER A 77 -1.53 5.55 -6.08
C SER A 77 -2.85 5.28 -5.36
N LEU A 78 -3.56 4.24 -5.76
CA LEU A 78 -4.70 3.74 -5.02
C LEU A 78 -4.17 2.86 -3.88
N GLY A 79 -4.55 3.19 -2.65
CA GLY A 79 -4.22 2.44 -1.46
C GLY A 79 -5.25 1.35 -1.14
N ILE A 80 -5.39 1.01 0.13
CA ILE A 80 -6.39 0.03 0.58
C ILE A 80 -7.79 0.54 0.24
N MET A 81 -8.57 -0.28 -0.48
CA MET A 81 -9.98 -0.04 -0.77
C MET A 81 -10.81 -1.20 -0.24
N ASN A 82 -11.75 -0.89 0.63
CA ASN A 82 -12.60 -1.86 1.29
C ASN A 82 -14.07 -1.47 1.19
N VAL A 83 -14.93 -2.48 1.08
CA VAL A 83 -16.39 -2.34 1.18
C VAL A 83 -16.88 -3.34 2.21
N SER A 84 -17.79 -2.92 3.08
CA SER A 84 -18.39 -3.82 4.06
C SER A 84 -19.19 -4.94 3.36
N PRO A 85 -19.08 -6.19 3.81
CA PRO A 85 -19.86 -7.31 3.27
C PRO A 85 -21.36 -7.03 3.24
N ASP A 86 -21.89 -6.29 4.21
CA ASP A 86 -23.32 -5.91 4.28
C ASP A 86 -23.78 -5.05 3.08
N PHE A 87 -22.83 -4.47 2.33
CA PHE A 87 -23.09 -3.54 1.22
C PHE A 87 -22.48 -4.01 -0.10
N PHE A 88 -22.08 -5.27 -0.21
CA PHE A 88 -21.55 -5.82 -1.46
C PHE A 88 -22.58 -5.74 -2.59
N GLY A 89 -22.11 -5.61 -3.83
CA GLY A 89 -22.96 -5.54 -5.01
C GLY A 89 -23.67 -4.19 -5.25
N GLN A 90 -23.57 -3.22 -4.32
CA GLN A 90 -24.27 -1.92 -4.42
C GLN A 90 -23.46 -0.85 -5.15
N GLY A 91 -22.34 -1.18 -5.79
CA GLY A 91 -21.55 -0.26 -6.61
C GLY A 91 -20.65 0.71 -5.82
N ILE A 92 -20.48 0.51 -4.50
CA ILE A 92 -19.69 1.40 -3.63
C ILE A 92 -18.23 1.45 -4.08
N ALA A 93 -17.59 0.29 -4.31
CA ALA A 93 -16.21 0.21 -4.77
C ALA A 93 -16.02 0.96 -6.10
N ARG A 94 -16.95 0.82 -7.05
CA ARG A 94 -16.96 1.54 -8.31
C ARG A 94 -17.03 3.06 -8.07
N SER A 95 -17.92 3.51 -7.19
CA SER A 95 -18.10 4.93 -6.90
C SER A 95 -16.86 5.55 -6.27
N LEU A 96 -16.20 4.84 -5.32
CA LEU A 96 -14.96 5.26 -4.71
C LEU A 96 -13.84 5.35 -5.77
N LEU A 97 -13.69 4.31 -6.59
CA LEU A 97 -12.69 4.26 -7.66
C LEU A 97 -12.89 5.38 -8.69
N THR A 98 -14.14 5.61 -9.13
CA THR A 98 -14.48 6.71 -10.05
C THR A 98 -14.05 8.06 -9.47
N LYS A 99 -14.26 8.27 -8.17
CA LYS A 99 -13.85 9.51 -7.52
C LYS A 99 -12.33 9.67 -7.47
N ILE A 100 -11.58 8.58 -7.22
CA ILE A 100 -10.10 8.61 -7.29
C ILE A 100 -9.61 8.92 -8.70
N ILE A 101 -10.20 8.29 -9.72
CA ILE A 101 -9.89 8.56 -11.13
C ILE A 101 -10.13 10.05 -11.46
N GLN A 102 -11.25 10.63 -10.98
CA GLN A 102 -11.52 12.05 -11.16
C GLN A 102 -10.44 12.93 -10.51
N ILE A 103 -10.06 12.63 -9.25
CA ILE A 103 -8.99 13.38 -8.54
C ILE A 103 -7.67 13.33 -9.31
N ALA A 104 -7.34 12.18 -9.90
CA ALA A 104 -6.13 12.03 -10.71
C ALA A 104 -6.23 12.79 -12.04
N ASN A 105 -7.36 12.73 -12.73
CA ASN A 105 -7.60 13.44 -13.97
C ASN A 105 -7.52 14.97 -13.78
N ASP A 106 -8.06 15.49 -12.67
CA ASP A 106 -7.99 16.92 -12.33
C ASP A 106 -6.53 17.41 -12.18
N GLN A 107 -5.60 16.48 -11.92
CA GLN A 107 -4.15 16.70 -11.82
C GLN A 107 -3.39 16.28 -13.08
N SER A 108 -4.07 15.78 -14.12
CA SER A 108 -3.47 15.21 -15.33
C SER A 108 -2.51 14.04 -15.01
N LEU A 109 -2.82 13.25 -14.00
CA LEU A 109 -2.03 12.10 -13.54
C LEU A 109 -2.76 10.78 -13.78
N PRO A 110 -2.03 9.70 -14.11
CA PRO A 110 -2.60 8.36 -14.14
C PRO A 110 -2.85 7.84 -12.72
N VAL A 111 -3.81 6.93 -12.57
CA VAL A 111 -3.98 6.14 -11.34
C VAL A 111 -3.19 4.84 -11.48
N ARG A 112 -2.45 4.47 -10.44
CA ARG A 112 -1.75 3.18 -10.32
C ARG A 112 -2.21 2.43 -9.10
N LEU A 113 -2.26 1.11 -9.20
CA LEU A 113 -2.61 0.22 -8.10
C LEU A 113 -1.87 -1.12 -8.22
N VAL A 114 -1.81 -1.84 -7.12
CA VAL A 114 -1.44 -3.26 -7.09
C VAL A 114 -2.69 -4.06 -6.71
N SER A 115 -2.95 -5.13 -7.42
CA SER A 115 -4.09 -6.02 -7.19
C SER A 115 -3.65 -7.47 -7.21
N SER A 116 -4.16 -8.27 -6.27
CA SER A 116 -3.99 -9.71 -6.35
C SER A 116 -4.73 -10.29 -7.56
N ALA A 117 -4.03 -11.11 -8.34
CA ALA A 117 -4.66 -11.84 -9.44
C ALA A 117 -5.68 -12.90 -8.96
N GLN A 118 -5.61 -13.29 -7.68
CA GLN A 118 -6.56 -14.22 -7.07
C GLN A 118 -7.88 -13.55 -6.68
N ASN A 119 -7.91 -12.22 -6.51
CA ASN A 119 -9.13 -11.47 -6.24
C ASN A 119 -9.79 -11.05 -7.57
N LEU A 120 -10.56 -11.97 -8.15
CA LEU A 120 -11.19 -11.79 -9.45
C LEU A 120 -12.20 -10.64 -9.45
N ASP A 121 -12.87 -10.37 -8.34
CA ASP A 121 -13.84 -9.28 -8.22
C ASP A 121 -13.14 -7.92 -8.34
N SER A 122 -12.06 -7.74 -7.60
CA SER A 122 -11.27 -6.52 -7.67
C SER A 122 -10.59 -6.36 -9.04
N PHE A 123 -9.99 -7.43 -9.57
CA PHE A 123 -9.38 -7.42 -10.89
C PHE A 123 -10.38 -7.05 -11.98
N SER A 124 -11.58 -7.67 -11.95
CA SER A 124 -12.68 -7.36 -12.88
C SER A 124 -13.18 -5.92 -12.75
N LEU A 125 -13.26 -5.39 -11.51
CA LEU A 125 -13.63 -4.00 -11.29
C LEU A 125 -12.64 -3.06 -11.95
N TYR A 126 -11.34 -3.26 -11.72
CA TYR A 126 -10.29 -2.39 -12.26
C TYR A 126 -10.24 -2.43 -13.78
N THR A 127 -10.26 -3.61 -14.39
CA THR A 127 -10.24 -3.74 -15.86
C THR A 127 -11.46 -3.11 -16.51
N ARG A 128 -12.67 -3.24 -15.92
CA ARG A 128 -13.89 -2.56 -16.40
C ARG A 128 -13.83 -1.03 -16.26
N GLN A 129 -12.96 -0.50 -15.39
CA GLN A 129 -12.73 0.92 -15.23
C GLN A 129 -11.56 1.43 -16.08
N GLY A 130 -11.05 0.61 -17.02
CA GLY A 130 -10.01 0.98 -17.97
C GLY A 130 -8.59 0.76 -17.50
N PHE A 131 -8.37 0.08 -16.37
CA PHE A 131 -7.01 -0.29 -15.96
C PHE A 131 -6.50 -1.45 -16.81
N SER A 132 -5.23 -1.38 -17.14
CA SER A 132 -4.51 -2.44 -17.84
C SER A 132 -3.37 -2.95 -16.96
N PRO A 133 -3.17 -4.28 -16.85
CA PRO A 133 -1.99 -4.84 -16.19
C PRO A 133 -0.71 -4.40 -16.92
N ILE A 134 0.26 -3.89 -16.17
CA ILE A 134 1.55 -3.43 -16.70
C ILE A 134 2.67 -4.39 -16.30
N GLN A 135 2.62 -4.88 -15.06
CA GLN A 135 3.63 -5.78 -14.49
C GLN A 135 2.93 -6.82 -13.61
N ALA A 136 3.52 -8.01 -13.54
CA ALA A 136 3.17 -9.05 -12.58
C ALA A 136 4.31 -9.18 -11.57
N PHE A 137 3.94 -9.25 -10.29
CA PHE A 137 4.85 -9.52 -9.18
C PHE A 137 4.48 -10.86 -8.57
N GLN A 138 5.47 -11.59 -8.11
CA GLN A 138 5.26 -12.83 -7.36
C GLN A 138 5.56 -12.57 -5.90
N ASP A 139 4.58 -12.83 -5.03
CA ASP A 139 4.80 -12.87 -3.60
C ASP A 139 5.63 -14.12 -3.27
N MET A 140 6.66 -13.94 -2.46
CA MET A 140 7.54 -15.01 -2.02
C MET A 140 7.54 -15.09 -0.49
N TYR A 141 7.58 -16.31 0.01
CA TYR A 141 7.74 -16.62 1.42
C TYR A 141 9.15 -17.14 1.68
N LEU A 142 9.75 -16.67 2.76
CA LEU A 142 11.03 -17.15 3.24
C LEU A 142 10.91 -17.36 4.76
N GLU A 143 11.03 -18.62 5.20
CA GLU A 143 11.17 -18.91 6.62
C GLU A 143 12.59 -18.59 7.05
N VAL A 144 12.72 -17.68 8.01
CA VAL A 144 14.00 -17.31 8.59
C VAL A 144 14.26 -18.23 9.77
N PRO A 145 15.35 -19.05 9.77
CA PRO A 145 15.73 -19.87 10.93
C PRO A 145 16.00 -19.01 12.17
N GLU A 146 15.86 -19.58 13.37
CA GLU A 146 16.13 -18.85 14.62
C GLU A 146 17.56 -18.28 14.67
N GLU A 147 18.53 -19.01 14.12
CA GLU A 147 19.92 -18.58 13.97
C GLU A 147 20.16 -17.57 12.86
N GLY A 148 19.14 -17.26 12.06
CA GLY A 148 19.25 -16.39 10.89
C GLY A 148 19.94 -17.06 9.70
N PHE A 149 20.26 -16.29 8.68
CA PHE A 149 21.05 -16.76 7.53
C PHE A 149 22.51 -16.32 7.68
N HIS A 150 23.43 -17.29 7.72
CA HIS A 150 24.87 -17.07 7.79
C HIS A 150 25.53 -17.00 6.40
N ASN A 151 24.85 -16.44 5.44
CA ASN A 151 25.42 -16.27 4.11
C ASN A 151 26.40 -15.07 4.13
N GLU A 152 27.68 -15.32 3.88
CA GLU A 152 28.61 -14.25 3.57
C GLU A 152 28.17 -13.55 2.29
N ILE A 153 27.99 -12.24 2.36
CA ILE A 153 27.75 -11.43 1.16
C ILE A 153 29.06 -11.39 0.39
N SER A 154 29.21 -12.35 -0.54
CA SER A 154 30.35 -12.38 -1.46
C SER A 154 30.08 -11.39 -2.60
N GLY A 155 30.95 -10.43 -2.78
CA GLY A 155 30.86 -9.44 -3.87
C GLY A 155 31.24 -8.06 -3.35
N GLY A 156 31.71 -7.21 -4.24
CA GLY A 156 32.10 -5.85 -3.92
C GLY A 156 30.93 -4.91 -3.68
N PHE A 157 30.04 -5.24 -2.70
CA PHE A 157 28.87 -4.45 -2.36
C PHE A 157 28.94 -3.98 -0.92
N GLU A 158 28.45 -2.76 -0.67
CA GLU A 158 28.18 -2.25 0.66
C GLU A 158 26.66 -2.26 0.89
N ILE A 159 26.19 -2.91 1.96
CA ILE A 159 24.80 -2.83 2.41
C ILE A 159 24.77 -2.08 3.73
N ARG A 160 23.98 -1.01 3.78
CA ARG A 160 23.83 -0.20 4.99
C ARG A 160 22.40 0.35 5.11
N LYS A 161 22.08 0.87 6.29
CA LYS A 161 20.84 1.64 6.47
C LYS A 161 20.83 2.86 5.55
N ALA A 162 19.68 3.10 4.92
CA ALA A 162 19.46 4.28 4.09
C ALA A 162 19.48 5.55 4.93
N GLN A 163 19.97 6.64 4.34
CA GLN A 163 19.97 7.99 4.91
C GLN A 163 19.12 8.92 4.02
N LEU A 164 18.68 10.05 4.55
CA LEU A 164 17.92 11.04 3.77
C LEU A 164 18.66 11.53 2.51
N SER A 165 20.00 11.53 2.56
CA SER A 165 20.86 11.83 1.41
C SER A 165 20.79 10.81 0.27
N ASP A 166 20.31 9.58 0.54
CA ASP A 166 20.17 8.55 -0.49
C ASP A 166 18.86 8.70 -1.30
N VAL A 167 17.90 9.49 -0.80
CA VAL A 167 16.54 9.58 -1.37
C VAL A 167 16.56 9.98 -2.84
N GLU A 168 17.40 10.91 -3.25
CA GLU A 168 17.46 11.36 -4.64
C GLU A 168 17.91 10.24 -5.58
N GLU A 169 18.94 9.49 -5.23
CA GLU A 169 19.40 8.34 -6.00
C GLU A 169 18.37 7.20 -6.02
N MET A 170 17.68 6.97 -4.88
CA MET A 170 16.60 5.98 -4.80
C MET A 170 15.45 6.35 -5.77
N VAL A 171 15.06 7.61 -5.83
CA VAL A 171 14.02 8.10 -6.75
C VAL A 171 14.46 7.94 -8.21
N VAL A 172 15.72 8.28 -8.54
CA VAL A 172 16.25 8.09 -9.90
C VAL A 172 16.25 6.62 -10.30
N LEU A 173 16.66 5.73 -9.39
CA LEU A 173 16.65 4.29 -9.63
C LEU A 173 15.22 3.76 -9.83
N GLU A 174 14.28 4.12 -8.96
CA GLU A 174 12.88 3.71 -9.06
C GLU A 174 12.24 4.21 -10.36
N LYS A 175 12.47 5.47 -10.71
CA LYS A 175 11.96 6.03 -11.96
C LYS A 175 12.48 5.28 -13.18
N ARG A 176 13.75 4.89 -13.18
CA ARG A 176 14.36 4.11 -14.28
C ARG A 176 13.73 2.72 -14.41
N ILE A 177 13.41 2.06 -13.30
CA ILE A 177 12.92 0.68 -13.28
C ILE A 177 11.41 0.63 -13.51
N SER A 178 10.64 1.47 -12.85
CA SER A 178 9.17 1.38 -12.78
C SER A 178 8.43 2.62 -13.28
N GLY A 179 9.16 3.68 -13.66
CA GLY A 179 8.57 4.92 -14.19
C GLY A 179 7.78 5.73 -13.15
N ILE A 180 8.03 5.52 -11.85
CA ILE A 180 7.36 6.24 -10.76
C ILE A 180 8.36 6.99 -9.88
N GLU A 181 7.88 8.00 -9.17
CA GLU A 181 8.67 8.78 -8.22
C GLU A 181 7.93 8.87 -6.88
N ARG A 182 8.54 8.34 -5.81
CA ARG A 182 7.96 8.27 -4.45
C ARG A 182 8.90 8.84 -3.38
N ALA A 183 9.52 9.98 -3.63
CA ALA A 183 10.45 10.61 -2.69
C ALA A 183 9.89 10.79 -1.27
N LYS A 184 8.59 11.13 -1.18
CA LYS A 184 7.89 11.32 0.10
C LYS A 184 7.85 10.03 0.91
N ASP A 185 7.56 8.90 0.25
CA ASP A 185 7.49 7.59 0.89
C ASP A 185 8.88 7.17 1.41
N PHE A 186 9.93 7.35 0.61
CA PHE A 186 11.30 7.03 1.03
C PHE A 186 11.73 7.85 2.24
N LYS A 187 11.43 9.16 2.26
CA LYS A 187 11.70 10.00 3.42
C LYS A 187 10.98 9.49 4.67
N TYR A 188 9.70 9.15 4.54
CA TYR A 188 8.90 8.64 5.65
C TYR A 188 9.46 7.32 6.21
N PHE A 189 9.86 6.39 5.34
CA PHE A 189 10.45 5.12 5.75
C PHE A 189 11.81 5.31 6.43
N ILE A 190 12.66 6.20 5.91
CA ILE A 190 13.98 6.47 6.46
C ILE A 190 13.87 7.22 7.80
N GLU A 191 12.99 8.23 7.91
CA GLU A 191 12.74 8.94 9.16
C GLU A 191 12.20 8.01 10.26
N ASN A 192 11.45 6.99 9.88
CA ASN A 192 10.98 5.90 10.73
C ASN A 192 10.42 6.35 12.10
N LYS A 193 9.61 7.41 12.12
CA LYS A 193 9.04 7.97 13.37
C LYS A 193 8.20 6.98 14.18
N ARG A 194 7.71 5.92 13.53
CA ARG A 194 6.94 4.85 14.19
C ARG A 194 7.80 3.68 14.68
N GLY A 195 9.07 3.63 14.30
CA GLY A 195 9.98 2.56 14.70
C GLY A 195 9.75 1.20 14.00
N ILE A 196 8.89 1.14 12.98
CA ILE A 196 8.50 -0.11 12.31
C ILE A 196 9.18 -0.32 10.94
N TRP A 197 9.89 0.67 10.44
CA TRP A 197 10.50 0.62 9.11
C TRP A 197 11.99 0.27 9.17
N ASN A 198 12.41 -0.59 8.25
CA ASN A 198 13.82 -0.80 7.95
C ASN A 198 14.05 -0.52 6.47
N THR A 199 14.89 0.45 6.17
CA THR A 199 15.25 0.80 4.80
C THR A 199 16.75 0.62 4.63
N LEU A 200 17.12 -0.22 3.67
CA LEU A 200 18.51 -0.54 3.34
C LEU A 200 18.83 -0.09 1.92
N VAL A 201 20.07 0.30 1.69
CA VAL A 201 20.63 0.56 0.37
C VAL A 201 21.81 -0.37 0.11
N CYS A 202 21.93 -0.80 -1.16
CA CYS A 202 23.07 -1.56 -1.65
C CYS A 202 23.86 -0.69 -2.63
N ARG A 203 25.16 -0.52 -2.37
CA ARG A 203 26.08 0.27 -3.20
C ARG A 203 27.19 -0.60 -3.77
N GLY A 204 27.60 -0.35 -4.99
CA GLY A 204 28.76 -0.96 -5.59
C GLY A 204 30.06 -0.34 -5.06
N THR A 205 31.21 -0.95 -5.39
CA THR A 205 32.55 -0.48 -5.00
C THR A 205 32.88 0.94 -5.44
N ASN A 206 32.24 1.42 -6.50
CA ASN A 206 32.35 2.78 -7.00
C ASN A 206 31.37 3.77 -6.34
N GLY A 207 30.65 3.33 -5.28
CA GLY A 207 29.65 4.13 -4.58
C GLY A 207 28.30 4.26 -5.27
N THR A 208 28.10 3.72 -6.49
CA THR A 208 26.82 3.79 -7.21
C THR A 208 25.73 3.02 -6.47
N LEU A 209 24.54 3.59 -6.33
CA LEU A 209 23.38 2.91 -5.79
C LEU A 209 22.91 1.82 -6.77
N LEU A 210 22.94 0.56 -6.35
CA LEU A 210 22.55 -0.61 -7.14
C LEU A 210 21.12 -1.05 -6.82
N GLY A 211 20.67 -0.88 -5.58
CA GLY A 211 19.35 -1.29 -5.13
C GLY A 211 19.01 -0.73 -3.75
N PHE A 212 17.76 -0.88 -3.38
CA PHE A 212 17.28 -0.57 -2.03
C PHE A 212 16.15 -1.52 -1.65
N LEU A 213 15.96 -1.70 -0.36
CA LEU A 213 14.89 -2.52 0.22
C LEU A 213 14.22 -1.73 1.34
N GLY A 214 12.90 -1.64 1.31
CA GLY A 214 12.10 -1.20 2.45
C GLY A 214 11.35 -2.39 3.03
N SER A 215 11.45 -2.57 4.34
CA SER A 215 10.67 -3.58 5.06
C SER A 215 9.95 -2.96 6.24
N VAL A 216 8.90 -3.60 6.69
CA VAL A 216 8.09 -3.20 7.83
C VAL A 216 8.00 -4.37 8.80
N ASP A 217 8.13 -4.05 10.09
CA ASP A 217 7.97 -4.98 11.22
C ASP A 217 6.78 -4.52 12.06
N HIS A 218 5.71 -5.34 12.11
CA HIS A 218 4.48 -5.03 12.83
C HIS A 218 3.62 -6.27 13.16
#